data_f48740a8984e8ba41b3f8240d127af09
#
_entry.id   f48740a8984e8ba41b3f8240d127af09
#
_cell.length_a   1.000
_cell.length_b   1.000
_cell.length_c   1.000
_cell.angle_alpha   90.00
_cell.angle_beta   90.00
_cell.angle_gamma   90.00
#
_symmetry.space_group_name_H-M   'P 1'
#
loop_
_entity.id
_entity.type
_entity.pdbx_description
1 polymer ?
#
loop_
_entity_poly.entity_id
_entity_poly.type
_entity_poly.pdbx_seq_one_letter_code
_entity_poly.pdbx_strand_id
1 'polypeptide(L)'
;QLDFLEHLLNIPPLDDRVSNAGVLIGQSRLPIELVKNRRAKRYIIRLLANLVLRVTIPRGGSKKEALRFVSENLIWIEKQYQSHRLKHSFATASPLSNEIALLYQGRMVRFHSLSNGQMKFIRFANLLIPKNHEDHDNDKETVENFLLHLAKSSLTERTLQLADKHFLQPKKISIRNQKTRWGSCSNSGTISLNWRLIQVPAFVRDYVILHELAHLKFLDHSPPFWNYLGKICPNLHAAESWLKEYSQQV
;
A
#
# COMPACT_ATOMS: atom_id res chain seq x y z
N GLN A 1 -7.74 -26.35 -39.88
CA GLN A 1 -7.33 -25.21 -40.75
C GLN A 1 -7.01 -23.94 -39.95
N LEU A 2 -7.53 -23.76 -38.75
CA LEU A 2 -7.22 -22.60 -37.87
C LEU A 2 -5.88 -22.74 -37.18
N ASP A 3 -5.48 -23.96 -36.77
CA ASP A 3 -4.19 -24.23 -36.11
C ASP A 3 -2.97 -23.98 -37.01
N PHE A 4 -3.14 -24.19 -38.35
CA PHE A 4 -2.06 -24.00 -39.33
C PHE A 4 -1.69 -22.52 -39.54
N LEU A 5 -2.68 -21.63 -39.44
CA LEU A 5 -2.46 -20.18 -39.56
C LEU A 5 -1.86 -19.55 -38.30
N GLU A 6 -2.14 -20.13 -37.13
CA GLU A 6 -1.54 -19.68 -35.84
C GLU A 6 -0.04 -20.01 -35.81
N HIS A 7 0.40 -21.10 -36.39
CA HIS A 7 1.82 -21.47 -36.48
C HIS A 7 2.65 -20.54 -37.42
N LEU A 8 2.01 -19.99 -38.45
CA LEU A 8 2.64 -19.08 -39.41
C LEU A 8 2.82 -17.67 -38.85
N LEU A 9 2.03 -17.27 -37.85
CA LEU A 9 2.08 -15.93 -37.23
C LEU A 9 2.91 -15.86 -35.96
N ASN A 10 3.59 -16.95 -35.57
CA ASN A 10 4.38 -17.06 -34.31
C ASN A 10 3.61 -16.61 -33.06
N ILE A 11 2.30 -16.89 -33.01
CA ILE A 11 1.40 -16.51 -31.94
C ILE A 11 1.50 -17.60 -30.86
N PRO A 12 2.04 -17.32 -29.67
CA PRO A 12 2.12 -18.32 -28.61
C PRO A 12 0.70 -18.80 -28.22
N PRO A 13 0.52 -20.11 -27.92
CA PRO A 13 -0.75 -20.64 -27.46
C PRO A 13 -1.20 -19.94 -26.17
N LEU A 14 -2.53 -19.90 -25.95
CA LEU A 14 -3.09 -19.47 -24.67
C LEU A 14 -2.57 -20.39 -23.56
N ASP A 15 -2.14 -19.80 -22.44
CA ASP A 15 -1.78 -20.56 -21.24
C ASP A 15 -3.02 -21.33 -20.74
N ASP A 16 -2.88 -22.64 -20.48
CA ASP A 16 -3.97 -23.54 -20.05
C ASP A 16 -4.70 -23.05 -18.79
N ARG A 17 -4.05 -22.17 -18.01
CA ARG A 17 -4.65 -21.50 -16.85
C ARG A 17 -5.70 -20.46 -17.22
N VAL A 18 -5.80 -20.02 -18.46
CA VAL A 18 -6.70 -18.96 -18.92
C VAL A 18 -7.80 -19.49 -19.82
N SER A 19 -9.03 -19.28 -19.45
CA SER A 19 -10.22 -19.67 -20.24
C SER A 19 -11.29 -18.58 -20.17
N ASN A 20 -12.36 -18.72 -20.97
CA ASN A 20 -13.54 -17.85 -20.90
C ASN A 20 -14.22 -17.89 -19.51
N ALA A 21 -14.03 -18.96 -18.74
CA ALA A 21 -14.60 -19.13 -17.40
C ALA A 21 -13.75 -18.50 -16.29
N GLY A 22 -12.48 -18.14 -16.57
CA GLY A 22 -11.62 -17.54 -15.58
C GLY A 22 -10.14 -17.86 -15.73
N VAL A 23 -9.35 -17.31 -14.81
CA VAL A 23 -7.91 -17.55 -14.64
C VAL A 23 -7.67 -18.43 -13.43
N LEU A 24 -6.85 -19.47 -13.57
CA LEU A 24 -6.43 -20.33 -12.47
C LEU A 24 -5.15 -19.73 -11.84
N ILE A 25 -5.23 -19.36 -10.56
CA ILE A 25 -4.10 -18.88 -9.76
C ILE A 25 -3.93 -19.80 -8.55
N GLY A 26 -2.91 -20.65 -8.58
CA GLY A 26 -2.76 -21.75 -7.61
C GLY A 26 -3.98 -22.68 -7.66
N GLN A 27 -4.70 -22.82 -6.55
CA GLN A 27 -5.94 -23.63 -6.47
C GLN A 27 -7.22 -22.80 -6.66
N SER A 28 -7.13 -21.50 -6.87
CA SER A 28 -8.28 -20.59 -6.98
C SER A 28 -8.53 -20.20 -8.42
N ARG A 29 -9.80 -20.20 -8.84
CA ARG A 29 -10.23 -19.71 -10.16
C ARG A 29 -10.84 -18.33 -10.02
N LEU A 30 -10.21 -17.32 -10.65
CA LEU A 30 -10.71 -15.95 -10.72
C LEU A 30 -11.62 -15.80 -11.94
N PRO A 31 -12.89 -15.43 -11.77
CA PRO A 31 -13.78 -15.15 -12.89
C PRO A 31 -13.25 -13.99 -13.73
N ILE A 32 -13.40 -14.08 -15.07
CA ILE A 32 -13.07 -13.00 -16.00
C ILE A 32 -14.34 -12.31 -16.47
N GLU A 33 -14.38 -10.99 -16.35
CA GLU A 33 -15.40 -10.13 -16.92
C GLU A 33 -14.81 -9.32 -18.08
N LEU A 34 -15.27 -9.59 -19.32
CA LEU A 34 -14.82 -8.89 -20.52
C LEU A 34 -15.75 -7.72 -20.84
N VAL A 35 -15.26 -6.49 -20.74
CA VAL A 35 -16.04 -5.26 -20.93
C VAL A 35 -15.53 -4.49 -22.16
N LYS A 36 -16.35 -4.30 -23.17
CA LYS A 36 -16.01 -3.45 -24.33
C LYS A 36 -16.17 -1.98 -23.96
N ASN A 37 -15.12 -1.17 -24.20
CA ASN A 37 -15.14 0.27 -24.01
C ASN A 37 -14.61 0.98 -25.26
N ARG A 38 -15.51 1.65 -26.00
CA ARG A 38 -15.19 2.36 -27.25
C ARG A 38 -14.22 3.53 -27.06
N ARG A 39 -14.08 4.08 -25.82
CA ARG A 39 -13.16 5.16 -25.46
C ARG A 39 -11.77 4.64 -25.07
N ALA A 40 -11.65 3.36 -24.74
CA ALA A 40 -10.36 2.77 -24.38
C ALA A 40 -9.47 2.67 -25.63
N LYS A 41 -8.22 3.05 -25.49
CA LYS A 41 -7.19 2.97 -26.54
C LYS A 41 -6.32 1.71 -26.44
N ARG A 42 -6.42 0.95 -25.32
CA ARG A 42 -5.63 -0.25 -25.05
C ARG A 42 -6.41 -1.23 -24.17
N TYR A 43 -5.96 -2.49 -24.11
CA TYR A 43 -6.43 -3.45 -23.13
C TYR A 43 -6.02 -3.02 -21.72
N ILE A 44 -6.91 -3.20 -20.74
CA ILE A 44 -6.65 -2.87 -19.34
C ILE A 44 -7.17 -4.01 -18.48
N ILE A 45 -6.33 -4.54 -17.57
CA ILE A 45 -6.71 -5.53 -16.57
C ILE A 45 -6.88 -4.83 -15.23
N ARG A 46 -7.96 -5.16 -14.51
CA ARG A 46 -8.20 -4.73 -13.12
C ARG A 46 -8.70 -5.90 -12.30
N LEU A 47 -8.10 -6.16 -11.17
CA LEU A 47 -8.66 -7.05 -10.17
C LEU A 47 -9.62 -6.24 -9.29
N LEU A 48 -10.89 -6.63 -9.28
CA LEU A 48 -11.92 -5.96 -8.47
C LEU A 48 -11.93 -6.50 -7.03
N ALA A 49 -12.55 -5.76 -6.12
CA ALA A 49 -12.66 -6.13 -4.71
C ALA A 49 -13.33 -7.50 -4.47
N ASN A 50 -14.24 -7.92 -5.34
CA ASN A 50 -14.91 -9.22 -5.30
C ASN A 50 -14.14 -10.35 -6.02
N LEU A 51 -12.81 -10.17 -6.24
CA LEU A 51 -11.94 -11.13 -6.92
C LEU A 51 -12.32 -11.46 -8.38
N VAL A 52 -13.09 -10.59 -9.04
CA VAL A 52 -13.37 -10.67 -10.47
C VAL A 52 -12.29 -9.94 -11.26
N LEU A 53 -11.71 -10.60 -12.26
CA LEU A 53 -10.73 -10.01 -13.16
C LEU A 53 -11.43 -9.30 -14.31
N ARG A 54 -11.62 -7.98 -14.21
CA ARG A 54 -12.23 -7.19 -15.29
C ARG A 54 -11.19 -6.83 -16.34
N VAL A 55 -11.46 -7.22 -17.59
CA VAL A 55 -10.61 -6.91 -18.75
C VAL A 55 -11.36 -5.97 -19.68
N THR A 56 -10.84 -4.77 -19.87
CA THR A 56 -11.39 -3.77 -20.79
C THR A 56 -10.86 -4.02 -22.19
N ILE A 57 -11.76 -4.23 -23.14
CA ILE A 57 -11.48 -4.41 -24.57
C ILE A 57 -11.62 -3.05 -25.26
N PRO A 58 -10.56 -2.55 -25.94
CA PRO A 58 -10.59 -1.28 -26.64
C PRO A 58 -11.43 -1.35 -27.94
N ARG A 59 -11.63 -0.19 -28.58
CA ARG A 59 -12.28 -0.13 -29.91
C ARG A 59 -11.46 -0.94 -30.92
N GLY A 60 -12.11 -1.87 -31.61
CA GLY A 60 -11.46 -2.76 -32.58
C GLY A 60 -10.83 -4.03 -31.99
N GLY A 61 -10.71 -4.12 -30.66
CA GLY A 61 -10.18 -5.31 -29.99
C GLY A 61 -11.17 -6.48 -29.93
N SER A 62 -10.65 -7.70 -29.77
CA SER A 62 -11.38 -8.95 -29.71
C SER A 62 -11.34 -9.60 -28.33
N LYS A 63 -12.28 -10.54 -28.08
CA LYS A 63 -12.25 -11.35 -26.85
C LYS A 63 -11.03 -12.29 -26.82
N LYS A 64 -10.61 -12.83 -27.97
CA LYS A 64 -9.43 -13.71 -28.10
C LYS A 64 -8.17 -12.97 -27.68
N GLU A 65 -7.99 -11.73 -28.16
CA GLU A 65 -6.86 -10.89 -27.77
C GLU A 65 -6.91 -10.46 -26.31
N ALA A 66 -8.11 -10.24 -25.74
CA ALA A 66 -8.24 -9.95 -24.31
C ALA A 66 -7.77 -11.11 -23.43
N LEU A 67 -8.12 -12.36 -23.77
CA LEU A 67 -7.68 -13.56 -23.06
C LEU A 67 -6.16 -13.77 -23.21
N ARG A 68 -5.62 -13.52 -24.40
CA ARG A 68 -4.18 -13.55 -24.64
C ARG A 68 -3.46 -12.52 -23.80
N PHE A 69 -3.97 -11.30 -23.74
CA PHE A 69 -3.42 -10.24 -22.88
C PHE A 69 -3.43 -10.63 -21.40
N VAL A 70 -4.45 -11.39 -20.97
CA VAL A 70 -4.50 -11.98 -19.61
C VAL A 70 -3.38 -13.01 -19.44
N SER A 71 -3.18 -13.94 -20.40
CA SER A 71 -2.08 -14.92 -20.37
C SER A 71 -0.70 -14.26 -20.25
N GLU A 72 -0.46 -13.23 -21.02
CA GLU A 72 0.82 -12.48 -21.01
C GLU A 72 1.08 -11.76 -19.68
N ASN A 73 0.03 -11.50 -18.87
CA ASN A 73 0.12 -10.78 -17.61
C ASN A 73 -0.14 -11.64 -16.36
N LEU A 74 -0.04 -12.97 -16.46
CA LEU A 74 -0.34 -13.89 -15.35
C LEU A 74 0.48 -13.60 -14.09
N ILE A 75 1.77 -13.33 -14.22
CA ILE A 75 2.65 -13.02 -13.08
C ILE A 75 2.16 -11.78 -12.33
N TRP A 76 1.75 -10.73 -13.07
CA TRP A 76 1.20 -9.53 -12.49
C TRP A 76 -0.15 -9.81 -11.80
N ILE A 77 -1.02 -10.62 -12.44
CA ILE A 77 -2.33 -11.01 -11.88
C ILE A 77 -2.14 -11.80 -10.59
N GLU A 78 -1.22 -12.75 -10.58
CA GLU A 78 -0.88 -13.54 -9.40
C GLU A 78 -0.39 -12.64 -8.25
N LYS A 79 0.52 -11.71 -8.53
CA LYS A 79 0.99 -10.72 -7.54
C LYS A 79 -0.15 -9.88 -7.00
N GLN A 80 -1.07 -9.39 -7.85
CA GLN A 80 -2.25 -8.64 -7.42
C GLN A 80 -3.22 -9.50 -6.58
N TYR A 81 -3.41 -10.76 -6.98
CA TYR A 81 -4.25 -11.70 -6.23
C TYR A 81 -3.68 -12.01 -4.84
N GLN A 82 -2.38 -12.26 -4.72
CA GLN A 82 -1.73 -12.47 -3.43
C GLN A 82 -1.84 -11.22 -2.53
N SER A 83 -1.60 -10.05 -3.10
CA SER A 83 -1.80 -8.77 -2.39
C SER A 83 -3.26 -8.59 -1.94
N HIS A 84 -4.22 -8.96 -2.80
CA HIS A 84 -5.63 -8.89 -2.49
C HIS A 84 -6.05 -9.93 -1.44
N ARG A 85 -5.51 -11.17 -1.50
CA ARG A 85 -5.73 -12.21 -0.47
C ARG A 85 -5.20 -11.77 0.88
N LEU A 86 -4.01 -11.19 0.92
CA LEU A 86 -3.47 -10.62 2.16
C LEU A 86 -4.43 -9.54 2.70
N LYS A 87 -4.96 -8.65 1.86
CA LYS A 87 -5.98 -7.67 2.26
C LYS A 87 -7.27 -8.33 2.78
N HIS A 88 -7.74 -9.38 2.13
CA HIS A 88 -9.01 -10.06 2.45
C HIS A 88 -8.89 -11.16 3.53
N SER A 89 -7.73 -11.80 3.72
CA SER A 89 -7.54 -12.71 4.86
C SER A 89 -7.64 -11.95 6.19
N PHE A 90 -7.46 -10.64 6.15
CA PHE A 90 -7.72 -9.74 7.28
C PHE A 90 -9.17 -9.24 7.34
N ALA A 91 -9.94 -9.29 6.24
CA ALA A 91 -11.36 -8.93 6.20
C ALA A 91 -12.32 -10.13 6.40
N THR A 92 -11.82 -11.37 6.20
CA THR A 92 -12.57 -12.62 6.34
C THR A 92 -12.16 -13.48 7.54
N ALA A 93 -11.47 -12.88 8.53
CA ALA A 93 -11.52 -13.45 9.88
C ALA A 93 -13.01 -13.52 10.25
N SER A 94 -13.48 -14.76 10.46
CA SER A 94 -14.87 -15.13 10.73
C SER A 94 -15.58 -14.11 11.63
N PRO A 95 -16.85 -13.75 11.38
CA PRO A 95 -17.61 -12.79 12.21
C PRO A 95 -17.84 -13.21 13.66
N LEU A 96 -17.13 -14.22 14.14
CA LEU A 96 -17.20 -14.72 15.53
C LEU A 96 -16.07 -14.22 16.44
N SER A 97 -15.08 -13.45 15.92
CA SER A 97 -14.14 -12.74 16.77
C SER A 97 -14.12 -11.27 16.37
N ASN A 98 -14.41 -10.38 17.31
CA ASN A 98 -14.21 -8.92 17.20
C ASN A 98 -12.71 -8.54 17.11
N GLU A 99 -11.91 -9.35 16.40
CA GLU A 99 -10.49 -9.13 16.21
C GLU A 99 -10.26 -8.12 15.08
N ILE A 100 -10.07 -6.89 15.46
CA ILE A 100 -9.67 -5.83 14.55
C ILE A 100 -8.15 -5.83 14.47
N ALA A 101 -7.59 -5.64 13.27
CA ALA A 101 -6.15 -5.55 13.05
C ALA A 101 -5.78 -4.21 12.39
N LEU A 102 -4.65 -3.64 12.79
CA LEU A 102 -4.08 -2.45 12.20
C LEU A 102 -2.61 -2.69 11.81
N LEU A 103 -2.17 -1.98 10.78
CA LEU A 103 -0.76 -1.98 10.41
C LEU A 103 0.04 -1.16 11.44
N TYR A 104 1.15 -1.72 11.93
CA TYR A 104 2.09 -1.05 12.83
C TYR A 104 3.51 -1.51 12.55
N GLN A 105 4.41 -0.57 12.25
CA GLN A 105 5.81 -0.84 11.89
C GLN A 105 5.97 -1.89 10.77
N GLY A 106 5.08 -1.85 9.76
CA GLY A 106 5.10 -2.76 8.62
C GLY A 106 4.53 -4.16 8.88
N ARG A 107 3.92 -4.39 10.05
CA ARG A 107 3.29 -5.68 10.41
C ARG A 107 1.83 -5.47 10.78
N MET A 108 0.97 -6.38 10.37
CA MET A 108 -0.40 -6.40 10.84
C MET A 108 -0.43 -6.86 12.30
N VAL A 109 -0.97 -6.04 13.16
CA VAL A 109 -1.13 -6.30 14.59
C VAL A 109 -2.60 -6.37 14.94
N ARG A 110 -3.01 -7.50 15.51
CA ARG A 110 -4.36 -7.68 16.08
C ARG A 110 -4.43 -7.03 17.44
N PHE A 111 -5.59 -6.54 17.79
CA PHE A 111 -5.83 -6.02 19.12
C PHE A 111 -7.14 -6.54 19.68
N HIS A 112 -7.22 -6.59 20.99
CA HIS A 112 -8.38 -7.08 21.73
C HIS A 112 -8.52 -6.30 23.03
N SER A 113 -9.75 -6.10 23.43
CA SER A 113 -10.09 -5.47 24.69
C SER A 113 -9.81 -6.41 25.87
N LEU A 114 -9.26 -5.85 26.91
CA LEU A 114 -9.04 -6.49 28.21
C LEU A 114 -9.80 -5.70 29.28
N SER A 115 -10.34 -6.37 30.29
CA SER A 115 -10.97 -5.74 31.45
C SER A 115 -10.51 -6.42 32.73
N ASN A 116 -10.24 -5.62 33.76
CA ASN A 116 -9.98 -6.10 35.12
C ASN A 116 -11.11 -5.74 36.10
N GLY A 117 -12.31 -5.50 35.56
CA GLY A 117 -13.51 -5.13 36.32
C GLY A 117 -13.71 -3.62 36.51
N GLN A 118 -12.67 -2.85 36.77
CA GLN A 118 -12.76 -1.39 36.95
C GLN A 118 -12.20 -0.60 35.78
N MET A 119 -11.17 -1.14 35.10
CA MET A 119 -10.54 -0.48 33.98
C MET A 119 -10.61 -1.36 32.74
N LYS A 120 -10.84 -0.72 31.59
CA LYS A 120 -10.78 -1.34 30.27
C LYS A 120 -9.49 -0.92 29.58
N PHE A 121 -8.83 -1.86 28.93
CA PHE A 121 -7.60 -1.65 28.16
C PHE A 121 -7.73 -2.30 26.79
N ILE A 122 -6.97 -1.81 25.84
CA ILE A 122 -6.75 -2.49 24.58
C ILE A 122 -5.28 -2.92 24.53
N ARG A 123 -5.04 -4.22 24.33
CA ARG A 123 -3.70 -4.72 24.03
C ARG A 123 -3.45 -4.60 22.54
N PHE A 124 -2.42 -3.84 22.18
CA PHE A 124 -1.98 -3.63 20.80
C PHE A 124 -0.46 -3.79 20.73
N ALA A 125 0.05 -4.81 20.04
CA ALA A 125 1.47 -5.21 20.09
C ALA A 125 1.94 -5.43 21.54
N ASN A 126 2.98 -4.71 21.95
CA ASN A 126 3.51 -4.67 23.31
C ASN A 126 2.94 -3.51 24.15
N LEU A 127 1.93 -2.81 23.64
CA LEU A 127 1.31 -1.63 24.26
C LEU A 127 0.02 -2.02 24.96
N LEU A 128 -0.24 -1.41 26.11
CA LEU A 128 -1.53 -1.41 26.79
C LEU A 128 -2.10 0.01 26.71
N ILE A 129 -3.20 0.14 25.99
CA ILE A 129 -3.87 1.41 25.75
C ILE A 129 -5.06 1.49 26.71
N PRO A 130 -5.09 2.45 27.64
CA PRO A 130 -6.23 2.63 28.52
C PRO A 130 -7.46 3.07 27.69
N LYS A 131 -8.62 2.51 27.99
CA LYS A 131 -9.90 2.90 27.39
C LYS A 131 -10.68 3.71 28.42
N ASN A 132 -11.00 4.96 28.10
CA ASN A 132 -11.81 5.81 28.97
C ASN A 132 -13.28 5.35 28.90
N HIS A 133 -14.07 5.65 29.94
CA HIS A 133 -15.51 5.29 30.00
C HIS A 133 -16.34 6.00 28.92
N GLU A 134 -15.84 7.11 28.38
CA GLU A 134 -16.48 7.89 27.33
C GLU A 134 -16.12 7.44 25.90
N ASP A 135 -15.08 6.59 25.76
CA ASP A 135 -14.72 6.02 24.47
C ASP A 135 -15.84 5.08 24.02
N HIS A 136 -16.59 5.51 23.02
CA HIS A 136 -17.59 4.66 22.35
C HIS A 136 -16.96 3.30 22.02
N ASP A 137 -17.75 2.27 21.87
CA ASP A 137 -17.34 0.85 21.69
C ASP A 137 -16.48 0.57 20.43
N ASN A 138 -15.78 1.59 19.90
CA ASN A 138 -14.93 1.51 18.73
C ASN A 138 -13.45 1.42 19.11
N ASP A 139 -13.00 0.21 19.44
CA ASP A 139 -11.62 -0.09 19.79
C ASP A 139 -10.62 0.34 18.70
N LYS A 140 -11.03 0.29 17.41
CA LYS A 140 -10.20 0.72 16.29
C LYS A 140 -9.87 2.22 16.37
N GLU A 141 -10.88 3.04 16.62
CA GLU A 141 -10.70 4.49 16.74
C GLU A 141 -9.84 4.86 17.94
N THR A 142 -10.01 4.16 19.06
CA THR A 142 -9.17 4.34 20.25
C THR A 142 -7.70 4.02 19.94
N VAL A 143 -7.42 2.92 19.23
CA VAL A 143 -6.05 2.56 18.81
C VAL A 143 -5.50 3.58 17.80
N GLU A 144 -6.28 4.03 16.81
CA GLU A 144 -5.85 5.03 15.83
C GLU A 144 -5.51 6.37 16.49
N ASN A 145 -6.32 6.83 17.44
CA ASN A 145 -6.07 8.04 18.21
C ASN A 145 -4.80 7.93 19.06
N PHE A 146 -4.58 6.78 19.69
CA PHE A 146 -3.35 6.51 20.42
C PHE A 146 -2.13 6.51 19.49
N LEU A 147 -2.21 5.85 18.33
CA LEU A 147 -1.14 5.84 17.34
C LEU A 147 -0.85 7.23 16.79
N LEU A 148 -1.87 8.05 16.56
CA LEU A 148 -1.71 9.45 16.17
C LEU A 148 -0.95 10.24 17.22
N HIS A 149 -1.26 10.02 18.50
CA HIS A 149 -0.54 10.67 19.62
C HIS A 149 0.91 10.21 19.69
N LEU A 150 1.15 8.91 19.63
CA LEU A 150 2.49 8.33 19.60
C LEU A 150 3.32 8.81 18.40
N ALA A 151 2.69 8.97 17.22
CA ALA A 151 3.34 9.47 16.03
C ALA A 151 3.86 10.90 16.20
N LYS A 152 3.15 11.76 16.93
CA LYS A 152 3.60 13.15 17.17
C LYS A 152 4.96 13.23 17.86
N SER A 153 5.20 12.39 18.84
CA SER A 153 6.49 12.34 19.54
C SER A 153 7.54 11.57 18.73
N SER A 154 7.25 10.32 18.36
CA SER A 154 8.24 9.43 17.74
C SER A 154 8.70 9.90 16.37
N LEU A 155 7.80 10.41 15.50
CA LEU A 155 8.19 10.93 14.18
C LEU A 155 8.97 12.26 14.30
N THR A 156 8.60 13.12 15.24
CA THR A 156 9.34 14.36 15.49
C THR A 156 10.76 14.05 15.95
N GLU A 157 10.90 13.18 16.94
CA GLU A 157 12.21 12.76 17.44
C GLU A 157 13.06 12.11 16.34
N ARG A 158 12.46 11.17 15.56
CA ARG A 158 13.17 10.53 14.45
C ARG A 158 13.59 11.49 13.36
N THR A 159 12.78 12.50 13.07
CA THR A 159 13.10 13.54 12.09
C THR A 159 14.28 14.38 12.56
N LEU A 160 14.32 14.76 13.83
CA LEU A 160 15.45 15.49 14.41
C LEU A 160 16.74 14.67 14.39
N GLN A 161 16.69 13.38 14.77
CA GLN A 161 17.84 12.47 14.71
C GLN A 161 18.41 12.36 13.29
N LEU A 162 17.57 12.21 12.27
CA LEU A 162 17.99 12.13 10.88
C LEU A 162 18.48 13.48 10.35
N ALA A 163 17.86 14.58 10.76
CA ALA A 163 18.28 15.92 10.42
C ALA A 163 19.67 16.24 10.97
N ASP A 164 19.93 15.94 12.24
CA ASP A 164 21.23 16.12 12.91
C ASP A 164 22.31 15.27 12.20
N LYS A 165 22.03 13.99 12.00
CA LYS A 165 22.95 13.06 11.30
C LYS A 165 23.42 13.56 9.94
N HIS A 166 22.61 14.31 9.21
CA HIS A 166 22.90 14.80 7.87
C HIS A 166 23.10 16.32 7.80
N PHE A 167 23.27 16.97 8.96
CA PHE A 167 23.52 18.42 9.07
C PHE A 167 22.42 19.26 8.38
N LEU A 168 21.15 18.86 8.58
CA LEU A 168 19.97 19.53 8.06
C LEU A 168 19.20 20.19 9.20
N GLN A 169 18.64 21.37 8.97
CA GLN A 169 17.97 22.16 10.02
C GLN A 169 16.54 22.52 9.62
N PRO A 170 15.55 21.65 9.88
CA PRO A 170 14.15 21.99 9.68
C PRO A 170 13.73 23.09 10.67
N LYS A 171 13.05 24.12 10.19
CA LYS A 171 12.54 25.21 11.05
C LYS A 171 11.38 24.76 11.93
N LYS A 172 10.57 23.85 11.41
CA LYS A 172 9.39 23.31 12.11
C LYS A 172 9.08 21.92 11.61
N ILE A 173 8.66 21.03 12.51
CA ILE A 173 8.14 19.71 12.20
C ILE A 173 6.66 19.66 12.59
N SER A 174 5.80 19.16 11.73
CA SER A 174 4.34 19.08 11.95
C SER A 174 3.83 17.71 11.55
N ILE A 175 3.19 17.00 12.46
CA ILE A 175 2.55 15.72 12.17
C ILE A 175 1.08 15.95 11.86
N ARG A 176 0.62 15.44 10.71
CA ARG A 176 -0.71 15.72 10.16
C ARG A 176 -1.43 14.44 9.73
N ASN A 177 -2.74 14.53 9.56
CA ASN A 177 -3.59 13.49 9.01
C ASN A 177 -3.93 13.83 7.54
N GLN A 178 -2.96 13.69 6.64
CA GLN A 178 -3.15 13.95 5.21
C GLN A 178 -3.67 12.70 4.51
N LYS A 179 -4.54 12.87 3.49
CA LYS A 179 -5.12 11.74 2.75
C LYS A 179 -4.33 11.36 1.49
N THR A 180 -3.51 12.25 0.96
CA THR A 180 -2.94 12.11 -0.40
C THR A 180 -1.43 12.10 -0.46
N ARG A 181 -0.74 12.38 0.65
CA ARG A 181 0.72 12.45 0.69
C ARG A 181 1.29 11.96 2.02
N TRP A 182 2.49 11.43 1.97
CA TRP A 182 3.23 10.95 3.13
C TRP A 182 4.00 12.06 3.85
N GLY A 183 4.44 13.06 3.10
CA GLY A 183 5.13 14.22 3.62
C GLY A 183 5.06 15.43 2.71
N SER A 184 5.61 16.54 3.15
CA SER A 184 5.90 17.74 2.36
C SER A 184 6.88 18.64 3.09
N CYS A 185 7.75 19.32 2.33
CA CYS A 185 8.59 20.39 2.81
C CYS A 185 8.14 21.72 2.20
N SER A 186 7.99 22.77 3.01
CA SER A 186 7.71 24.11 2.50
C SER A 186 9.01 24.88 2.23
N ASN A 187 8.93 25.89 1.37
CA ASN A 187 10.06 26.81 1.10
C ASN A 187 10.57 27.50 2.38
N SER A 188 9.71 27.63 3.40
CA SER A 188 10.11 28.18 4.71
C SER A 188 10.83 27.17 5.62
N GLY A 189 11.07 25.93 5.17
CA GLY A 189 11.75 24.90 5.94
C GLY A 189 10.84 24.17 6.96
N THR A 190 9.52 24.20 6.76
CA THR A 190 8.58 23.40 7.57
C THR A 190 8.42 22.03 6.96
N ILE A 191 8.76 20.97 7.72
CA ILE A 191 8.53 19.57 7.37
C ILE A 191 7.17 19.15 7.91
N SER A 192 6.27 18.69 7.05
CA SER A 192 4.99 18.10 7.44
C SER A 192 5.00 16.62 7.11
N LEU A 193 4.66 15.75 8.07
CA LEU A 193 4.66 14.30 7.92
C LEU A 193 3.29 13.73 8.24
N ASN A 194 2.90 12.71 7.50
CA ASN A 194 1.68 11.95 7.80
C ASN A 194 1.92 11.07 9.04
N TRP A 195 0.99 11.11 10.00
CA TRP A 195 1.08 10.27 11.19
C TRP A 195 1.15 8.78 10.88
N ARG A 196 0.56 8.35 9.75
CA ARG A 196 0.58 6.94 9.30
C ARG A 196 1.98 6.41 8.99
N LEU A 197 3.00 7.25 8.98
CA LEU A 197 4.41 6.81 8.91
C LEU A 197 4.83 5.94 10.09
N ILE A 198 4.09 5.94 11.22
CA ILE A 198 4.32 4.99 12.30
C ILE A 198 3.85 3.56 11.93
N GLN A 199 2.98 3.43 10.95
CA GLN A 199 2.41 2.17 10.51
C GLN A 199 3.32 1.44 9.51
N VAL A 200 4.11 2.17 8.72
CA VAL A 200 4.99 1.59 7.71
C VAL A 200 6.30 1.03 8.31
N PRO A 201 7.04 0.16 7.58
CA PRO A 201 8.37 -0.29 8.00
C PRO A 201 9.33 0.88 8.26
N ALA A 202 10.26 0.69 9.19
CA ALA A 202 11.20 1.72 9.60
C ALA A 202 12.01 2.31 8.43
N PHE A 203 12.44 1.48 7.47
CA PHE A 203 13.20 1.95 6.31
C PHE A 203 12.37 2.81 5.36
N VAL A 204 11.05 2.56 5.27
CA VAL A 204 10.10 3.37 4.47
C VAL A 204 9.84 4.70 5.16
N ARG A 205 9.59 4.67 6.47
CA ARG A 205 9.44 5.87 7.29
C ARG A 205 10.67 6.79 7.15
N ASP A 206 11.85 6.22 7.33
CA ASP A 206 13.10 6.96 7.27
C ASP A 206 13.37 7.53 5.87
N TYR A 207 13.02 6.78 4.81
CA TYR A 207 13.07 7.29 3.43
C TYR A 207 12.18 8.53 3.25
N VAL A 208 10.92 8.48 3.69
CA VAL A 208 10.01 9.64 3.55
C VAL A 208 10.53 10.84 4.34
N ILE A 209 11.02 10.63 5.57
CA ILE A 209 11.62 11.71 6.37
C ILE A 209 12.84 12.32 5.66
N LEU A 210 13.75 11.48 5.15
CA LEU A 210 14.94 11.94 4.43
C LEU A 210 14.61 12.64 3.11
N HIS A 211 13.55 12.19 2.42
CA HIS A 211 13.04 12.85 1.22
C HIS A 211 12.59 14.28 1.52
N GLU A 212 11.79 14.47 2.56
CA GLU A 212 11.33 15.80 2.96
C GLU A 212 12.48 16.67 3.49
N LEU A 213 13.43 16.08 4.22
CA LEU A 213 14.62 16.78 4.67
C LEU A 213 15.55 17.19 3.51
N ALA A 214 15.64 16.40 2.43
CA ALA A 214 16.43 16.74 1.26
C ALA A 214 15.89 18.00 0.54
N HIS A 215 14.59 18.25 0.64
CA HIS A 215 13.97 19.48 0.13
C HIS A 215 14.42 20.76 0.86
N LEU A 216 15.05 20.67 2.00
CA LEU A 216 15.71 21.84 2.64
C LEU A 216 16.89 22.36 1.82
N LYS A 217 17.51 21.51 0.97
CA LYS A 217 18.61 21.88 0.08
C LYS A 217 18.18 22.03 -1.38
N PHE A 218 17.26 21.19 -1.82
CA PHE A 218 16.81 21.10 -3.22
C PHE A 218 15.29 21.10 -3.26
N LEU A 219 14.68 22.19 -3.71
CA LEU A 219 13.24 22.38 -3.70
C LEU A 219 12.50 21.56 -4.76
N ASP A 220 13.19 21.11 -5.78
CA ASP A 220 12.66 20.30 -6.86
C ASP A 220 13.27 18.88 -6.86
N HIS A 221 12.69 17.98 -7.66
CA HIS A 221 13.18 16.62 -7.84
C HIS A 221 14.18 16.51 -9.01
N SER A 222 15.08 17.50 -9.16
CA SER A 222 16.14 17.51 -10.15
C SER A 222 17.21 16.44 -9.90
N PRO A 223 18.11 16.15 -10.86
CA PRO A 223 19.20 15.19 -10.65
C PRO A 223 20.04 15.45 -9.38
N PRO A 224 20.38 16.70 -9.01
CA PRO A 224 21.06 16.98 -7.72
C PRO A 224 20.29 16.51 -6.48
N PHE A 225 18.95 16.65 -6.48
CA PHE A 225 18.10 16.13 -5.40
C PHE A 225 18.25 14.61 -5.25
N TRP A 226 18.06 13.87 -6.35
CA TRP A 226 18.14 12.41 -6.31
C TRP A 226 19.54 11.91 -5.97
N ASN A 227 20.57 12.56 -6.48
CA ASN A 227 21.96 12.26 -6.14
C ASN A 227 22.24 12.47 -4.64
N TYR A 228 21.70 13.54 -4.07
CA TYR A 228 21.84 13.80 -2.64
C TYR A 228 21.05 12.79 -1.79
N LEU A 229 19.79 12.56 -2.14
CA LEU A 229 18.94 11.61 -1.43
C LEU A 229 19.54 10.19 -1.47
N GLY A 230 20.08 9.75 -2.61
CA GLY A 230 20.74 8.45 -2.75
C GLY A 230 21.97 8.28 -1.84
N LYS A 231 22.69 9.38 -1.54
CA LYS A 231 23.84 9.37 -0.60
C LYS A 231 23.40 9.21 0.85
N ILE A 232 22.27 9.81 1.24
CA ILE A 232 21.83 9.84 2.65
C ILE A 232 20.82 8.75 2.99
N CYS A 233 20.19 8.12 1.97
CA CYS A 233 19.17 7.07 2.12
C CYS A 233 19.60 5.76 1.45
N PRO A 234 20.25 4.81 2.16
CA PRO A 234 20.70 3.53 1.59
C PRO A 234 19.56 2.66 1.05
N ASN A 235 18.36 2.79 1.61
CA ASN A 235 17.20 1.97 1.27
C ASN A 235 16.23 2.66 0.29
N LEU A 236 16.68 3.68 -0.46
CA LEU A 236 15.84 4.49 -1.34
C LEU A 236 14.96 3.63 -2.25
N HIS A 237 15.55 2.79 -3.10
CA HIS A 237 14.80 1.98 -4.06
C HIS A 237 13.86 0.96 -3.41
N ALA A 238 14.28 0.36 -2.29
CA ALA A 238 13.42 -0.57 -1.55
C ALA A 238 12.20 0.15 -0.97
N ALA A 239 12.38 1.36 -0.45
CA ALA A 239 11.30 2.16 0.12
C ALA A 239 10.32 2.66 -0.96
N GLU A 240 10.80 3.13 -2.11
CA GLU A 240 9.96 3.51 -3.25
C GLU A 240 9.13 2.31 -3.76
N SER A 241 9.76 1.14 -3.90
CA SER A 241 9.08 -0.07 -4.31
C SER A 241 7.99 -0.46 -3.32
N TRP A 242 8.28 -0.39 -2.02
CA TRP A 242 7.30 -0.66 -0.98
C TRP A 242 6.14 0.33 -1.02
N LEU A 243 6.39 1.63 -1.11
CA LEU A 243 5.35 2.66 -1.20
C LEU A 243 4.46 2.47 -2.42
N LYS A 244 5.04 2.14 -3.57
CA LYS A 244 4.29 1.86 -4.80
C LYS A 244 3.36 0.65 -4.66
N GLU A 245 3.78 -0.36 -3.91
CA GLU A 245 3.03 -1.60 -3.72
C GLU A 245 1.97 -1.48 -2.60
N TYR A 246 2.30 -0.83 -1.50
CA TYR A 246 1.53 -0.89 -0.25
C TYR A 246 0.89 0.42 0.21
N SER A 247 1.16 1.55 -0.45
CA SER A 247 0.64 2.87 -0.02
C SER A 247 -0.90 2.98 0.00
N GLN A 248 -1.60 2.07 -0.65
CA GLN A 248 -3.08 2.01 -0.62
C GLN A 248 -3.63 1.26 0.61
N GLN A 249 -2.77 0.69 1.44
CA GLN A 249 -3.15 -0.11 2.61
C GLN A 249 -3.12 0.68 3.93
N VAL A 250 -2.59 1.90 3.90
CA VAL A 250 -2.30 2.73 5.07
C VAL A 250 -3.21 3.96 5.14
#